data_af441626f2e84062d24da8fd5fbc6ff3
#
_entry.id   af441626f2e84062d24da8fd5fbc6ff3
#
_cell.length_a   1.000
_cell.length_b   1.000
_cell.length_c   1.000
_cell.angle_alpha   90.00
_cell.angle_beta   90.00
_cell.angle_gamma   90.00
#
_symmetry.space_group_name_H-M   'P 1'
#
loop_
_entity.id
_entity.type
_entity.pdbx_description
1 polymer ?
#
loop_
_entity_poly.entity_id
_entity_poly.type
_entity_poly.pdbx_seq_one_letter_code
_entity_poly.pdbx_strand_id
1 'polypeptide(L)'
;MRALTIVLCLLATPALADVAGVASVIDGDTIEVHGQRIRLHGIDAPESRQLCRLDGKSWQCGEVAANALADKIARRPVTCEDLGRDRYKRIIGRCTVAGEDLEKWMVVNGWAVAYRRFSLDYVDQEADAQAARRGIWASEFVKPWEWRRGKRIVANDNAVGQCRIKGNISRSGERIYHVPGGQYYDRTKIDLSKGERWFCSEAEAIAAGWRRSKR
;
A
#
# COMPACT_ATOMS: atom_id res chain seq x y z
N MET A 1 49.15 43.16 35.60
CA MET A 1 48.23 42.01 35.60
C MET A 1 47.19 42.23 34.49
N ARG A 2 47.29 41.47 33.37
CA ARG A 2 46.35 41.58 32.22
C ARG A 2 45.28 40.52 32.38
N ALA A 3 44.03 40.94 32.56
CA ALA A 3 42.87 40.04 32.65
C ALA A 3 42.58 39.48 31.26
N LEU A 4 42.63 38.16 31.10
CA LEU A 4 42.26 37.42 29.90
C LEU A 4 40.76 37.20 29.92
N THR A 5 40.03 37.96 29.11
CA THR A 5 38.56 37.76 28.96
C THR A 5 38.33 36.62 27.98
N ILE A 6 37.88 35.46 28.50
CA ILE A 6 37.46 34.33 27.69
C ILE A 6 36.04 34.59 27.17
N VAL A 7 35.89 34.84 25.89
CA VAL A 7 34.57 34.91 25.21
C VAL A 7 34.14 33.48 24.91
N LEU A 8 33.14 33.00 25.65
CA LEU A 8 32.48 31.72 25.44
C LEU A 8 31.47 31.87 24.28
N CYS A 9 31.85 31.49 23.04
CA CYS A 9 30.91 31.39 21.94
C CYS A 9 29.97 30.23 22.17
N LEU A 10 28.72 30.51 22.53
CA LEU A 10 27.61 29.56 22.56
C LEU A 10 27.25 29.24 21.08
N LEU A 11 27.64 28.06 20.63
CA LEU A 11 27.16 27.49 19.35
C LEU A 11 25.67 27.10 19.53
N ALA A 12 24.77 27.96 19.07
CA ALA A 12 23.36 27.64 18.96
C ALA A 12 23.20 26.61 17.87
N THR A 13 22.88 25.36 18.26
CA THR A 13 22.42 24.35 17.28
C THR A 13 21.05 24.79 16.76
N PRO A 14 20.80 24.81 15.43
CA PRO A 14 19.48 25.09 14.90
C PRO A 14 18.51 24.00 15.41
N ALA A 15 17.56 24.37 16.24
CA ALA A 15 16.45 23.51 16.57
C ALA A 15 15.61 23.32 15.30
N LEU A 16 15.35 22.07 14.92
CA LEU A 16 14.36 21.77 13.89
C LEU A 16 13.02 22.26 14.42
N ALA A 17 12.37 23.17 13.69
CA ALA A 17 11.10 23.75 14.14
C ALA A 17 9.95 22.79 13.78
N ASP A 18 9.06 22.56 14.73
CA ASP A 18 7.84 21.82 14.51
C ASP A 18 6.98 22.48 13.44
N VAL A 19 6.32 21.67 12.61
CA VAL A 19 5.38 22.13 11.59
C VAL A 19 3.96 21.95 12.10
N ALA A 20 3.20 23.04 12.19
CA ALA A 20 1.81 22.99 12.65
C ALA A 20 0.87 23.70 11.66
N GLY A 21 -0.30 23.12 11.39
CA GLY A 21 -1.30 23.71 10.51
C GLY A 21 -2.32 22.71 10.01
N VAL A 22 -3.29 23.21 9.23
CA VAL A 22 -4.26 22.33 8.57
C VAL A 22 -3.56 21.58 7.44
N ALA A 23 -3.64 20.26 7.49
CA ALA A 23 -3.00 19.39 6.52
C ALA A 23 -3.96 19.02 5.37
N SER A 24 -3.41 18.86 4.16
CA SER A 24 -4.00 18.08 3.08
C SER A 24 -3.33 16.70 3.03
N VAL A 25 -4.09 15.66 2.77
CA VAL A 25 -3.57 14.28 2.65
C VAL A 25 -3.21 14.00 1.21
N ILE A 26 -1.98 13.52 0.99
CA ILE A 26 -1.47 13.10 -0.33
C ILE A 26 -1.69 11.61 -0.52
N ASP A 27 -1.33 10.81 0.48
CA ASP A 27 -1.55 9.37 0.56
C ASP A 27 -1.61 8.93 2.05
N GLY A 28 -1.71 7.62 2.31
CA GLY A 28 -1.91 7.09 3.66
C GLY A 28 -0.73 7.31 4.63
N ASP A 29 0.42 7.82 4.16
CA ASP A 29 1.58 8.13 5.01
C ASP A 29 2.26 9.45 4.66
N THR A 30 1.62 10.28 3.85
CA THR A 30 2.17 11.58 3.43
C THR A 30 1.10 12.65 3.49
N ILE A 31 1.37 13.71 4.23
CA ILE A 31 0.52 14.90 4.32
C ILE A 31 1.28 16.13 3.82
N GLU A 32 0.54 17.22 3.56
CA GLU A 32 1.12 18.52 3.23
C GLU A 32 0.56 19.60 4.14
N VAL A 33 1.43 20.37 4.77
CA VAL A 33 1.11 21.52 5.62
C VAL A 33 1.86 22.72 5.11
N HIS A 34 1.17 23.82 4.79
CA HIS A 34 1.75 25.06 4.25
C HIS A 34 2.68 24.84 3.04
N GLY A 35 2.33 23.89 2.14
CA GLY A 35 3.14 23.54 0.97
C GLY A 35 4.36 22.67 1.28
N GLN A 36 4.57 22.28 2.54
CA GLN A 36 5.64 21.38 2.96
C GLN A 36 5.12 19.95 3.05
N ARG A 37 5.71 19.03 2.30
CA ARG A 37 5.36 17.62 2.36
C ARG A 37 6.03 16.96 3.55
N ILE A 38 5.22 16.25 4.34
CA ILE A 38 5.62 15.55 5.55
C ILE A 38 5.31 14.08 5.36
N ARG A 39 6.34 13.24 5.43
CA ARG A 39 6.18 11.80 5.48
C ARG A 39 6.09 11.36 6.93
N LEU A 40 5.02 10.65 7.26
CA LEU A 40 4.77 10.13 8.59
C LEU A 40 5.87 9.11 8.97
N HIS A 41 6.47 9.31 10.15
CA HIS A 41 7.62 8.55 10.61
C HIS A 41 7.26 7.11 10.97
N GLY A 42 8.14 6.16 10.63
CA GLY A 42 8.06 4.78 11.13
C GLY A 42 6.95 3.91 10.54
N ILE A 43 6.14 4.43 9.62
CA ILE A 43 5.06 3.70 8.96
C ILE A 43 5.22 3.69 7.44
N ASP A 44 4.51 2.76 6.78
CA ASP A 44 4.40 2.69 5.32
C ASP A 44 2.96 2.27 4.96
N ALA A 45 2.23 3.13 4.29
CA ALA A 45 0.86 2.87 3.86
C ALA A 45 0.81 2.35 2.42
N PRO A 46 -0.24 1.64 2.02
CA PRO A 46 -0.46 1.30 0.63
C PRO A 46 -0.46 2.56 -0.24
N GLU A 47 0.22 2.48 -1.39
CA GLU A 47 0.24 3.56 -2.37
C GLU A 47 -1.17 3.87 -2.89
N SER A 48 -1.49 5.12 -3.24
CA SER A 48 -2.84 5.53 -3.66
C SER A 48 -3.45 4.66 -4.76
N ARG A 49 -2.64 4.12 -5.67
CA ARG A 49 -3.08 3.19 -6.73
C ARG A 49 -2.94 1.72 -6.38
N GLN A 50 -2.55 1.41 -5.15
CA GLN A 50 -2.38 0.03 -4.73
C GLN A 50 -3.73 -0.63 -4.51
N LEU A 51 -3.86 -1.83 -5.06
CA LEU A 51 -5.01 -2.70 -4.87
C LEU A 51 -4.69 -3.78 -3.86
N CYS A 52 -5.67 -4.08 -3.01
CA CYS A 52 -5.73 -5.25 -2.14
C CYS A 52 -6.84 -6.18 -2.62
N ARG A 53 -6.88 -7.43 -2.13
CA ARG A 53 -7.90 -8.41 -2.50
C ARG A 53 -8.57 -8.97 -1.24
N LEU A 54 -9.89 -8.86 -1.18
CA LEU A 54 -10.74 -9.45 -0.15
C LEU A 54 -11.74 -10.37 -0.83
N ASP A 55 -11.79 -11.63 -0.43
CA ASP A 55 -12.70 -12.66 -0.98
C ASP A 55 -12.68 -12.71 -2.52
N GLY A 56 -11.47 -12.67 -3.08
CA GLY A 56 -11.27 -12.70 -4.53
C GLY A 56 -11.57 -11.37 -5.26
N LYS A 57 -12.12 -10.37 -4.59
CA LYS A 57 -12.44 -9.05 -5.17
C LYS A 57 -11.36 -8.04 -4.86
N SER A 58 -10.92 -7.30 -5.88
CA SER A 58 -9.97 -6.19 -5.71
C SER A 58 -10.67 -4.94 -5.19
N TRP A 59 -9.99 -4.20 -4.29
CA TRP A 59 -10.42 -2.91 -3.77
C TRP A 59 -9.24 -1.95 -3.65
N GLN A 60 -9.50 -0.65 -3.68
CA GLN A 60 -8.48 0.40 -3.70
C GLN A 60 -8.00 0.71 -2.27
N CYS A 61 -7.22 -0.20 -1.70
CA CYS A 61 -6.78 -0.07 -0.30
C CYS A 61 -5.90 1.15 -0.04
N GLY A 62 -5.14 1.60 -1.02
CA GLY A 62 -4.34 2.82 -0.90
C GLY A 62 -5.20 4.08 -0.80
N GLU A 63 -6.23 4.20 -1.64
CA GLU A 63 -7.18 5.31 -1.58
C GLU A 63 -7.98 5.30 -0.26
N VAL A 64 -8.43 4.11 0.17
CA VAL A 64 -9.14 3.98 1.45
C VAL A 64 -8.26 4.35 2.64
N ALA A 65 -6.97 3.97 2.64
CA ALA A 65 -6.02 4.37 3.68
C ALA A 65 -5.81 5.89 3.72
N ALA A 66 -5.68 6.54 2.54
CA ALA A 66 -5.56 7.99 2.45
C ALA A 66 -6.83 8.70 2.96
N ASN A 67 -8.01 8.20 2.58
CA ASN A 67 -9.29 8.73 3.05
C ASN A 67 -9.45 8.57 4.58
N ALA A 68 -9.06 7.41 5.13
CA ALA A 68 -9.08 7.18 6.56
C ALA A 68 -8.19 8.17 7.33
N LEU A 69 -7.00 8.48 6.81
CA LEU A 69 -6.14 9.53 7.38
C LEU A 69 -6.79 10.92 7.29
N ALA A 70 -7.41 11.26 6.14
CA ALA A 70 -8.10 12.51 5.95
C ALA A 70 -9.28 12.67 6.91
N ASP A 71 -10.08 11.62 7.10
CA ASP A 71 -11.20 11.58 8.05
C ASP A 71 -10.71 11.71 9.50
N LYS A 72 -9.57 11.05 9.83
CA LYS A 72 -8.96 11.17 11.16
C LYS A 72 -8.51 12.59 11.45
N ILE A 73 -7.90 13.24 10.48
CA ILE A 73 -7.48 14.65 10.60
C ILE A 73 -8.69 15.58 10.66
N ALA A 74 -9.72 15.35 9.84
CA ALA A 74 -11.00 16.10 9.80
C ALA A 74 -10.78 17.61 9.77
N ARG A 75 -9.80 18.10 8.97
CA ARG A 75 -9.40 19.51 8.83
C ARG A 75 -8.93 20.20 10.12
N ARG A 76 -8.68 19.42 11.18
CA ARG A 76 -8.06 19.96 12.42
C ARG A 76 -6.58 20.25 12.20
N PRO A 77 -6.00 21.21 12.93
CA PRO A 77 -4.56 21.42 12.87
C PRO A 77 -3.81 20.15 13.29
N VAL A 78 -2.78 19.83 12.52
CA VAL A 78 -1.82 18.78 12.80
C VAL A 78 -0.55 19.45 13.31
N THR A 79 0.11 18.86 14.30
CA THR A 79 1.44 19.27 14.76
C THR A 79 2.41 18.14 14.49
N CYS A 80 3.51 18.42 13.79
CA CYS A 80 4.53 17.45 13.44
C CYS A 80 5.89 17.88 13.96
N GLU A 81 6.50 17.04 14.79
CA GLU A 81 7.90 17.13 15.16
C GLU A 81 8.76 16.85 13.91
N ASP A 82 9.69 17.76 13.58
CA ASP A 82 10.60 17.58 12.44
C ASP A 82 11.77 16.67 12.85
N LEU A 83 11.80 15.46 12.36
CA LEU A 83 12.86 14.47 12.59
C LEU A 83 13.96 14.48 11.50
N GLY A 84 13.90 15.42 10.55
CA GLY A 84 14.85 15.54 9.45
C GLY A 84 14.22 15.43 8.06
N ARG A 85 15.03 15.10 7.07
CA ARG A 85 14.60 15.06 5.65
C ARG A 85 14.91 13.71 5.03
N ASP A 86 14.00 13.24 4.18
CA ASP A 86 14.27 12.10 3.34
C ASP A 86 15.06 12.49 2.06
N ARG A 87 15.42 11.49 1.25
CA ARG A 87 16.14 11.70 -0.03
C ARG A 87 15.35 12.53 -1.05
N TYR A 88 14.04 12.68 -0.86
CA TYR A 88 13.16 13.50 -1.71
C TYR A 88 12.91 14.89 -1.13
N LYS A 89 13.65 15.26 -0.07
CA LYS A 89 13.55 16.52 0.68
C LYS A 89 12.21 16.72 1.41
N ARG A 90 11.41 15.66 1.59
CA ARG A 90 10.22 15.72 2.44
C ARG A 90 10.67 15.75 3.91
N ILE A 91 9.93 16.45 4.75
CA ILE A 91 10.07 16.34 6.21
C ILE A 91 9.74 14.91 6.61
N ILE A 92 10.55 14.28 7.45
CA ILE A 92 10.15 13.09 8.20
C ILE A 92 9.57 13.61 9.49
N GLY A 93 8.28 13.38 9.72
CA GLY A 93 7.57 13.95 10.87
C GLY A 93 6.89 12.91 11.73
N ARG A 94 6.93 13.10 13.06
CA ARG A 94 6.01 12.45 14.00
C ARG A 94 4.85 13.40 14.23
N CYS A 95 3.66 12.99 13.82
CA CYS A 95 2.53 13.91 13.71
C CYS A 95 1.41 13.58 14.69
N THR A 96 0.80 14.61 15.26
CA THR A 96 -0.36 14.47 16.14
C THR A 96 -1.52 15.33 15.66
N VAL A 97 -2.75 14.88 15.93
CA VAL A 97 -3.98 15.64 15.78
C VAL A 97 -4.77 15.57 17.09
N ALA A 98 -5.09 16.72 17.67
CA ALA A 98 -5.73 16.77 18.99
C ALA A 98 -4.99 15.94 20.07
N GLY A 99 -3.66 15.89 20.00
CA GLY A 99 -2.81 15.13 20.93
C GLY A 99 -2.71 13.63 20.65
N GLU A 100 -3.39 13.10 19.64
CA GLU A 100 -3.29 11.70 19.26
C GLU A 100 -2.25 11.48 18.16
N ASP A 101 -1.38 10.50 18.33
CA ASP A 101 -0.36 10.06 17.38
C ASP A 101 -1.03 9.48 16.11
N LEU A 102 -0.82 10.14 14.96
CA LEU A 102 -1.42 9.76 13.68
C LEU A 102 -0.83 8.45 13.14
N GLU A 103 0.47 8.27 13.29
CA GLU A 103 1.18 7.07 12.84
C GLU A 103 0.67 5.84 13.59
N LYS A 104 0.59 5.95 14.92
CA LYS A 104 0.02 4.90 15.78
C LYS A 104 -1.42 4.59 15.39
N TRP A 105 -2.24 5.63 15.17
CA TRP A 105 -3.63 5.45 14.78
C TRP A 105 -3.76 4.72 13.43
N MET A 106 -2.94 5.07 12.46
CA MET A 106 -2.93 4.41 11.15
C MET A 106 -2.58 2.92 11.26
N VAL A 107 -1.58 2.57 12.07
CA VAL A 107 -1.16 1.17 12.24
C VAL A 107 -2.18 0.38 13.04
N VAL A 108 -2.70 0.91 14.16
CA VAL A 108 -3.71 0.24 15.02
C VAL A 108 -4.98 -0.11 14.23
N ASN A 109 -5.38 0.77 13.31
CA ASN A 109 -6.56 0.54 12.46
C ASN A 109 -6.25 -0.26 11.19
N GLY A 110 -4.99 -0.65 10.98
CA GLY A 110 -4.56 -1.47 9.85
C GLY A 110 -4.54 -0.72 8.53
N TRP A 111 -4.40 0.61 8.53
CA TRP A 111 -4.28 1.42 7.31
C TRP A 111 -2.83 1.61 6.85
N ALA A 112 -1.87 1.34 7.74
CA ALA A 112 -0.45 1.33 7.45
C ALA A 112 0.23 0.14 8.13
N VAL A 113 1.44 -0.17 7.69
CA VAL A 113 2.32 -1.17 8.29
C VAL A 113 3.47 -0.49 9.00
N ALA A 114 4.01 -1.10 10.06
CA ALA A 114 5.23 -0.63 10.71
C ALA A 114 6.42 -0.77 9.74
N TYR A 115 7.14 0.31 9.50
CA TYR A 115 8.28 0.30 8.60
C TYR A 115 9.59 0.07 9.37
N ARG A 116 9.81 -1.19 9.74
CA ARG A 116 10.90 -1.64 10.62
C ARG A 116 12.31 -1.23 10.18
N ARG A 117 12.48 -0.83 8.93
CA ARG A 117 13.76 -0.31 8.44
C ARG A 117 14.14 1.02 9.09
N PHE A 118 13.13 1.80 9.54
CA PHE A 118 13.32 3.15 10.04
C PHE A 118 12.92 3.32 11.50
N SER A 119 11.97 2.52 12.00
CA SER A 119 11.54 2.54 13.39
C SER A 119 10.91 1.21 13.81
N LEU A 120 11.00 0.91 15.11
CA LEU A 120 10.29 -0.20 15.73
C LEU A 120 9.09 0.27 16.58
N ASP A 121 8.79 1.57 16.60
CA ASP A 121 7.82 2.18 17.51
C ASP A 121 6.40 1.60 17.41
N TYR A 122 6.01 1.09 16.22
CA TYR A 122 4.65 0.65 15.94
C TYR A 122 4.53 -0.86 15.66
N VAL A 123 5.54 -1.64 16.02
CA VAL A 123 5.57 -3.11 15.73
C VAL A 123 4.50 -3.86 16.49
N ASP A 124 4.28 -3.51 17.77
CA ASP A 124 3.28 -4.16 18.61
C ASP A 124 1.86 -3.82 18.11
N GLN A 125 1.63 -2.55 17.75
CA GLN A 125 0.37 -2.09 17.18
C GLN A 125 0.05 -2.78 15.85
N GLU A 126 1.07 -3.03 15.03
CA GLU A 126 0.92 -3.81 13.79
C GLU A 126 0.52 -5.25 14.10
N ALA A 127 1.13 -5.89 15.10
CA ALA A 127 0.80 -7.25 15.50
C ALA A 127 -0.67 -7.36 15.96
N ASP A 128 -1.14 -6.39 16.76
CA ASP A 128 -2.53 -6.32 17.21
C ASP A 128 -3.50 -6.11 16.04
N ALA A 129 -3.17 -5.22 15.09
CA ALA A 129 -3.99 -4.98 13.92
C ALA A 129 -4.07 -6.22 13.02
N GLN A 130 -2.95 -6.92 12.86
CA GLN A 130 -2.86 -8.17 12.10
C GLN A 130 -3.69 -9.29 12.75
N ALA A 131 -3.56 -9.51 14.05
CA ALA A 131 -4.32 -10.52 14.79
C ALA A 131 -5.82 -10.26 14.71
N ALA A 132 -6.24 -8.99 14.80
CA ALA A 132 -7.63 -8.56 14.70
C ALA A 132 -8.11 -8.41 13.25
N ARG A 133 -7.28 -8.65 12.24
CA ARG A 133 -7.59 -8.50 10.80
C ARG A 133 -8.17 -7.12 10.45
N ARG A 134 -7.64 -6.06 11.04
CA ARG A 134 -8.12 -4.69 10.80
C ARG A 134 -7.60 -4.15 9.47
N GLY A 135 -8.41 -3.34 8.81
CA GLY A 135 -8.03 -2.64 7.59
C GLY A 135 -7.48 -3.56 6.51
N ILE A 136 -6.28 -3.29 6.01
CA ILE A 136 -5.62 -4.10 4.98
C ILE A 136 -5.33 -5.54 5.42
N TRP A 137 -5.22 -5.80 6.73
CA TRP A 137 -4.96 -7.13 7.28
C TRP A 137 -6.14 -8.11 7.13
N ALA A 138 -7.34 -7.61 6.84
CA ALA A 138 -8.49 -8.45 6.46
C ALA A 138 -8.35 -9.05 5.05
N SER A 139 -7.41 -8.55 4.24
CA SER A 139 -7.27 -8.86 2.81
C SER A 139 -5.86 -9.34 2.47
N GLU A 140 -5.70 -9.89 1.27
CA GLU A 140 -4.40 -10.09 0.67
C GLU A 140 -3.87 -8.74 0.18
N PHE A 141 -2.63 -8.43 0.50
CA PHE A 141 -1.94 -7.24 0.00
C PHE A 141 -0.44 -7.47 -0.14
N VAL A 142 0.18 -6.68 -0.97
CA VAL A 142 1.64 -6.60 -1.09
C VAL A 142 2.12 -5.50 -0.15
N LYS A 143 3.20 -5.73 0.58
CA LYS A 143 3.79 -4.66 1.41
C LYS A 143 4.11 -3.44 0.54
N PRO A 144 3.85 -2.19 0.99
CA PRO A 144 3.97 -1.00 0.14
C PRO A 144 5.35 -0.85 -0.50
N TRP A 145 6.43 -1.12 0.24
CA TRP A 145 7.80 -1.08 -0.31
C TRP A 145 8.08 -2.15 -1.38
N GLU A 146 7.40 -3.30 -1.34
CA GLU A 146 7.51 -4.34 -2.36
C GLU A 146 6.69 -3.94 -3.60
N TRP A 147 5.50 -3.34 -3.38
CA TRP A 147 4.66 -2.84 -4.46
C TRP A 147 5.38 -1.75 -5.27
N ARG A 148 6.10 -0.82 -4.60
CA ARG A 148 6.96 0.18 -5.27
C ARG A 148 8.09 -0.45 -6.10
N ARG A 149 8.53 -1.66 -5.75
CA ARG A 149 9.51 -2.46 -6.51
C ARG A 149 8.89 -3.30 -7.62
N GLY A 150 7.59 -3.12 -7.89
CA GLY A 150 6.88 -3.82 -8.97
C GLY A 150 6.18 -5.11 -8.54
N LYS A 151 6.29 -5.55 -7.27
CA LYS A 151 5.53 -6.72 -6.80
C LYS A 151 4.03 -6.41 -6.83
N ARG A 152 3.25 -7.37 -7.26
CA ARG A 152 1.78 -7.30 -7.30
C ARG A 152 1.21 -8.51 -6.59
N ILE A 153 -0.04 -8.42 -6.13
CA ILE A 153 -0.77 -9.62 -5.73
C ILE A 153 -0.79 -10.49 -6.98
N VAL A 154 -0.10 -11.62 -6.90
CA VAL A 154 -0.29 -12.65 -7.91
C VAL A 154 -1.74 -13.03 -7.79
N ALA A 155 -2.51 -12.96 -8.88
CA ALA A 155 -3.79 -13.64 -8.91
C ALA A 155 -3.47 -15.05 -8.44
N ASN A 156 -4.02 -15.41 -7.24
CA ASN A 156 -3.67 -16.69 -6.67
C ASN A 156 -4.15 -17.72 -7.68
N ASP A 157 -3.20 -18.27 -8.46
CA ASP A 157 -3.44 -19.47 -9.25
C ASP A 157 -3.90 -20.65 -8.35
N ASN A 158 -3.90 -20.46 -7.01
CA ASN A 158 -4.38 -21.44 -6.02
C ASN A 158 -5.89 -21.36 -5.74
N ALA A 159 -6.57 -20.22 -5.97
CA ALA A 159 -8.02 -20.25 -6.22
C ALA A 159 -8.31 -20.78 -7.64
N VAL A 160 -7.35 -20.62 -8.56
CA VAL A 160 -7.18 -21.26 -9.85
C VAL A 160 -6.63 -22.69 -9.70
N GLY A 161 -6.17 -23.11 -8.53
CA GLY A 161 -5.71 -24.49 -8.24
C GLY A 161 -6.79 -25.56 -8.46
N GLN A 162 -8.06 -25.15 -8.53
CA GLN A 162 -9.17 -25.98 -8.98
C GLN A 162 -9.61 -25.65 -10.43
N CYS A 163 -9.28 -24.46 -10.97
CA CYS A 163 -9.69 -24.03 -12.30
C CYS A 163 -8.49 -24.12 -13.24
N ARG A 164 -8.31 -25.28 -13.87
CA ARG A 164 -7.13 -25.60 -14.69
C ARG A 164 -7.35 -25.41 -16.19
N ILE A 165 -8.53 -24.98 -16.62
CA ILE A 165 -8.86 -24.78 -18.02
C ILE A 165 -8.60 -23.34 -18.40
N LYS A 166 -7.71 -23.11 -19.37
CA LYS A 166 -7.30 -21.79 -19.86
C LYS A 166 -8.22 -21.33 -20.97
N GLY A 167 -8.89 -20.19 -20.83
CA GLY A 167 -9.68 -19.56 -21.88
C GLY A 167 -8.99 -18.32 -22.44
N ASN A 168 -8.47 -18.40 -23.67
CA ASN A 168 -7.84 -17.27 -24.35
C ASN A 168 -8.65 -16.81 -25.56
N ILE A 169 -8.52 -15.53 -25.90
CA ILE A 169 -9.13 -14.94 -27.08
C ILE A 169 -8.09 -14.89 -28.19
N SER A 170 -8.38 -15.55 -29.33
CA SER A 170 -7.48 -15.55 -30.47
C SER A 170 -7.36 -14.16 -31.12
N ARG A 171 -6.41 -13.99 -32.03
CA ARG A 171 -6.28 -12.73 -32.80
C ARG A 171 -7.52 -12.42 -33.64
N SER A 172 -8.30 -13.44 -34.02
CA SER A 172 -9.58 -13.31 -34.75
C SER A 172 -10.78 -13.07 -33.83
N GLY A 173 -10.57 -12.92 -32.50
CA GLY A 173 -11.64 -12.71 -31.52
C GLY A 173 -12.36 -13.99 -31.06
N GLU A 174 -11.92 -15.17 -31.50
CA GLU A 174 -12.54 -16.43 -31.07
C GLU A 174 -12.16 -16.75 -29.61
N ARG A 175 -13.16 -17.15 -28.83
CA ARG A 175 -13.02 -17.62 -27.45
C ARG A 175 -12.72 -19.12 -27.44
N ILE A 176 -11.50 -19.49 -27.09
CA ILE A 176 -10.99 -20.85 -27.14
C ILE A 176 -10.55 -21.28 -25.75
N TYR A 177 -10.98 -22.45 -25.26
CA TYR A 177 -10.46 -23.00 -24.04
C TYR A 177 -9.51 -24.18 -24.27
N HIS A 178 -8.52 -24.32 -23.40
CA HIS A 178 -7.48 -25.34 -23.41
C HIS A 178 -7.51 -26.10 -22.10
N VAL A 179 -7.54 -27.43 -22.19
CA VAL A 179 -7.47 -28.32 -21.03
C VAL A 179 -6.02 -28.71 -20.73
N PRO A 180 -5.68 -29.03 -19.48
CA PRO A 180 -4.36 -29.58 -19.11
C PRO A 180 -3.99 -30.79 -19.98
N GLY A 181 -2.74 -30.82 -20.45
CA GLY A 181 -2.27 -31.87 -21.38
C GLY A 181 -2.64 -31.67 -22.85
N GLY A 182 -3.41 -30.63 -23.18
CA GLY A 182 -3.67 -30.25 -24.59
C GLY A 182 -2.43 -29.65 -25.24
N GLN A 183 -2.29 -29.85 -26.57
CA GLN A 183 -1.10 -29.47 -27.37
C GLN A 183 -0.64 -28.02 -27.16
N TYR A 184 -1.57 -27.10 -26.94
CA TYR A 184 -1.29 -25.66 -26.79
C TYR A 184 -1.41 -25.17 -25.35
N TYR A 185 -1.74 -26.05 -24.41
CA TYR A 185 -2.03 -25.67 -23.03
C TYR A 185 -0.86 -24.91 -22.37
N ASP A 186 0.35 -25.47 -22.42
CA ASP A 186 1.51 -24.87 -21.74
C ASP A 186 1.95 -23.56 -22.39
N ARG A 187 1.74 -23.41 -23.69
CA ARG A 187 2.08 -22.20 -24.45
C ARG A 187 1.04 -21.09 -24.29
N THR A 188 -0.20 -21.43 -23.93
CA THR A 188 -1.28 -20.46 -23.73
C THR A 188 -1.05 -19.71 -22.41
N LYS A 189 -0.92 -18.39 -22.50
CA LYS A 189 -0.90 -17.47 -21.35
C LYS A 189 -2.22 -16.75 -21.30
N ILE A 190 -2.77 -16.57 -20.11
CA ILE A 190 -4.06 -15.90 -19.90
C ILE A 190 -3.81 -14.43 -19.55
N ASP A 191 -4.42 -13.53 -20.29
CA ASP A 191 -4.40 -12.10 -20.08
C ASP A 191 -5.81 -11.63 -19.68
N LEU A 192 -6.03 -11.50 -18.38
CA LEU A 192 -7.33 -11.09 -17.84
C LEU A 192 -7.78 -9.71 -18.32
N SER A 193 -6.85 -8.83 -18.71
CA SER A 193 -7.19 -7.49 -19.21
C SER A 193 -7.87 -7.52 -20.57
N LYS A 194 -7.69 -8.61 -21.33
CA LYS A 194 -8.35 -8.86 -22.61
C LYS A 194 -9.67 -9.61 -22.50
N GLY A 195 -10.14 -9.88 -21.26
CA GLY A 195 -11.33 -10.69 -21.04
C GLY A 195 -11.07 -12.20 -21.14
N GLU A 196 -9.79 -12.62 -21.18
CA GLU A 196 -9.40 -14.02 -21.06
C GLU A 196 -9.59 -14.47 -19.61
N ARG A 197 -9.82 -15.77 -19.38
CA ARG A 197 -10.16 -16.26 -18.04
C ARG A 197 -9.85 -17.74 -17.86
N TRP A 198 -9.83 -18.15 -16.59
CA TRP A 198 -9.73 -19.54 -16.21
C TRP A 198 -11.12 -20.12 -15.96
N PHE A 199 -11.29 -21.43 -16.22
CA PHE A 199 -12.51 -22.16 -15.93
C PHE A 199 -12.19 -23.40 -15.08
N CYS A 200 -13.11 -23.74 -14.20
CA CYS A 200 -12.99 -24.88 -13.29
C CYS A 200 -13.49 -26.19 -13.91
N SER A 201 -14.31 -26.09 -14.97
CA SER A 201 -14.80 -27.23 -15.74
C SER A 201 -14.99 -26.87 -17.21
N GLU A 202 -14.97 -27.87 -18.10
CA GLU A 202 -15.29 -27.70 -19.52
C GLU A 202 -16.75 -27.25 -19.69
N ALA A 203 -17.65 -27.73 -18.83
CA ALA A 203 -19.06 -27.32 -18.83
C ALA A 203 -19.22 -25.82 -18.57
N GLU A 204 -18.45 -25.26 -17.63
CA GLU A 204 -18.41 -23.83 -17.34
C GLU A 204 -17.90 -23.02 -18.56
N ALA A 205 -16.82 -23.50 -19.21
CA ALA A 205 -16.28 -22.85 -20.38
C ALA A 205 -17.29 -22.84 -21.54
N ILE A 206 -17.95 -23.96 -21.79
CA ILE A 206 -18.98 -24.09 -22.83
C ILE A 206 -20.18 -23.18 -22.53
N ALA A 207 -20.68 -23.18 -21.29
CA ALA A 207 -21.79 -22.33 -20.86
C ALA A 207 -21.47 -20.84 -21.01
N ALA A 208 -20.18 -20.45 -20.88
CA ALA A 208 -19.72 -19.09 -21.10
C ALA A 208 -19.45 -18.76 -22.59
N GLY A 209 -19.79 -19.65 -23.52
CA GLY A 209 -19.64 -19.44 -24.95
C GLY A 209 -18.23 -19.66 -25.49
N TRP A 210 -17.40 -20.48 -24.81
CA TRP A 210 -16.06 -20.84 -25.28
C TRP A 210 -16.06 -22.20 -25.95
N ARG A 211 -15.32 -22.34 -27.03
CA ARG A 211 -15.13 -23.63 -27.70
C ARG A 211 -13.81 -24.29 -27.31
N ARG A 212 -13.77 -25.59 -27.33
CA ARG A 212 -12.53 -26.34 -27.09
C ARG A 212 -11.49 -26.09 -28.19
N SER A 213 -10.23 -25.98 -27.79
CA SER A 213 -9.11 -25.97 -28.73
C SER A 213 -9.14 -27.21 -29.59
N LYS A 214 -9.05 -27.03 -30.90
CA LYS A 214 -8.75 -28.13 -31.83
C LYS A 214 -7.31 -28.55 -31.56
N ARG A 215 -7.05 -29.80 -31.43
CA ARG A 215 -5.75 -30.41 -31.06
C ARG A 215 -4.56 -29.52 -31.15
#